data_039bcb5a7bf58eca59578eddcf59419f
#
_entry.id   039bcb5a7bf58eca59578eddcf59419f
#
_cell.length_a   1.000
_cell.length_b   1.000
_cell.length_c   1.000
_cell.angle_alpha   90.00
_cell.angle_beta   90.00
_cell.angle_gamma   90.00
#
_symmetry.space_group_name_H-M   'P 1'
#
loop_
_entity.id
_entity.type
_entity.pdbx_description
1 polymer ?
#
loop_
_entity_poly.entity_id
_entity_poly.type
_entity_poly.pdbx_seq_one_letter_code
_entity_poly.pdbx_strand_id
1 'polypeptide(L)'
;MVTLRDVTIENWLSIVKLSTTEEQAKFVASNSTSLAQAHFQPECIPLGIYDDEVPVGFMMYCLDTTDHEYWIFRLMIDKKFQSRGYGRIAMELLLEKIKQDKNHHALFISFDPQNEWAARLYSSLGFIPDGRVVDGEVVYRLDYGN
;
A
#
# COMPACT_ATOMS: atom_id res chain seq x y z
N MET A 1 -18.63 -0.64 -5.79
CA MET A 1 -17.82 0.54 -5.43
C MET A 1 -16.66 0.12 -4.53
N VAL A 2 -15.47 0.57 -4.86
CA VAL A 2 -14.27 0.25 -4.09
C VAL A 2 -14.17 1.17 -2.87
N THR A 3 -13.87 0.58 -1.72
CA THR A 3 -13.68 1.31 -0.46
C THR A 3 -12.45 0.78 0.27
N LEU A 4 -11.89 1.62 1.13
CA LEU A 4 -10.85 1.23 2.09
C LEU A 4 -11.50 1.11 3.47
N ARG A 5 -11.25 -0.01 4.14
CA ARG A 5 -11.82 -0.26 5.47
C ARG A 5 -10.74 -0.64 6.45
N ASP A 6 -10.89 -0.18 7.68
CA ASP A 6 -9.99 -0.59 8.76
C ASP A 6 -10.04 -2.12 8.93
N VAL A 7 -8.91 -2.70 9.30
CA VAL A 7 -8.86 -4.12 9.66
C VAL A 7 -9.30 -4.23 11.11
N THR A 8 -10.31 -5.07 11.37
CA THR A 8 -10.96 -5.20 12.66
C THR A 8 -11.08 -6.66 13.05
N ILE A 9 -11.62 -6.90 14.24
CA ILE A 9 -11.90 -8.26 14.71
C ILE A 9 -12.90 -8.99 13.78
N GLU A 10 -13.78 -8.23 13.12
CA GLU A 10 -14.79 -8.83 12.23
C GLU A 10 -14.23 -9.24 10.88
N ASN A 11 -13.15 -8.61 10.39
CA ASN A 11 -12.68 -8.86 9.02
C ASN A 11 -11.24 -9.35 8.90
N TRP A 12 -10.45 -9.39 9.98
CA TRP A 12 -9.02 -9.69 9.85
C TRP A 12 -8.74 -11.07 9.25
N LEU A 13 -9.57 -12.08 9.55
CA LEU A 13 -9.38 -13.42 8.99
C LEU A 13 -9.58 -13.42 7.48
N SER A 14 -10.60 -12.72 6.99
CA SER A 14 -10.82 -12.59 5.54
C SER A 14 -9.63 -11.91 4.85
N ILE A 15 -9.07 -10.89 5.49
CA ILE A 15 -7.91 -10.17 4.96
C ILE A 15 -6.67 -11.07 4.92
N VAL A 16 -6.43 -11.85 5.97
CA VAL A 16 -5.26 -12.75 6.05
C VAL A 16 -5.31 -13.83 4.96
N LYS A 17 -6.50 -14.25 4.56
CA LYS A 17 -6.68 -15.27 3.52
C LYS A 17 -6.37 -14.76 2.11
N LEU A 18 -6.32 -13.47 1.89
CA LEU A 18 -5.96 -12.92 0.59
C LEU A 18 -4.47 -13.19 0.31
N SER A 19 -4.16 -13.55 -0.92
CA SER A 19 -2.77 -13.86 -1.30
C SER A 19 -2.50 -13.46 -2.73
N THR A 20 -1.26 -13.05 -2.98
CA THR A 20 -0.78 -12.74 -4.33
C THR A 20 -0.41 -14.01 -5.07
N THR A 21 0.01 -13.87 -6.34
CA THR A 21 0.64 -14.97 -7.07
C THR A 21 1.98 -15.32 -6.43
N GLU A 22 2.48 -16.54 -6.69
CA GLU A 22 3.78 -16.96 -6.17
C GLU A 22 4.91 -16.02 -6.57
N GLU A 23 4.87 -15.51 -7.78
CA GLU A 23 5.88 -14.59 -8.27
C GLU A 23 5.87 -13.27 -7.51
N GLN A 24 4.69 -12.72 -7.25
CA GLN A 24 4.55 -11.47 -6.52
C GLN A 24 4.88 -11.62 -5.04
N ALA A 25 4.69 -12.81 -4.48
CA ALA A 25 4.98 -13.08 -3.08
C ALA A 25 6.46 -12.88 -2.73
N LYS A 26 7.35 -12.87 -3.71
CA LYS A 26 8.77 -12.56 -3.51
C LYS A 26 8.99 -11.11 -3.08
N PHE A 27 8.06 -10.22 -3.41
CA PHE A 27 8.25 -8.78 -3.25
C PHE A 27 7.41 -8.18 -2.13
N VAL A 28 6.41 -8.89 -1.62
CA VAL A 28 5.46 -8.35 -0.65
C VAL A 28 5.34 -9.30 0.53
N ALA A 29 5.49 -8.76 1.74
CA ALA A 29 5.25 -9.54 2.95
C ALA A 29 3.79 -9.99 3.01
N SER A 30 3.54 -11.14 3.65
CA SER A 30 2.17 -11.64 3.82
C SER A 30 1.33 -10.68 4.65
N ASN A 31 0.01 -10.75 4.48
CA ASN A 31 -0.89 -9.91 5.27
C ASN A 31 -0.78 -10.24 6.77
N SER A 32 -0.52 -11.49 7.13
CA SER A 32 -0.27 -11.87 8.53
C SER A 32 0.93 -11.14 9.10
N THR A 33 2.04 -11.11 8.37
CA THR A 33 3.25 -10.39 8.80
C THR A 33 2.96 -8.89 8.93
N SER A 34 2.23 -8.33 7.99
CA SER A 34 1.89 -6.90 8.00
C SER A 34 1.03 -6.53 9.20
N LEU A 35 0.04 -7.36 9.53
CA LEU A 35 -0.81 -7.12 10.70
C LEU A 35 -0.02 -7.24 12.00
N ALA A 36 0.91 -8.19 12.09
CA ALA A 36 1.81 -8.29 13.23
C ALA A 36 2.68 -7.02 13.35
N GLN A 37 3.20 -6.52 12.24
CA GLN A 37 3.98 -5.29 12.23
C GLN A 37 3.14 -4.11 12.73
N ALA A 38 1.91 -3.98 12.27
CA ALA A 38 1.02 -2.89 12.70
C ALA A 38 0.73 -2.95 14.20
N HIS A 39 0.71 -4.15 14.78
CA HIS A 39 0.53 -4.30 16.23
C HIS A 39 1.70 -3.70 16.99
N PHE A 40 2.93 -3.93 16.55
CA PHE A 40 4.14 -3.45 17.24
C PHE A 40 4.56 -2.05 16.80
N GLN A 41 4.13 -1.62 15.62
CA GLN A 41 4.39 -0.28 15.08
C GLN A 41 3.06 0.41 14.82
N PRO A 42 2.45 1.04 15.86
CA PRO A 42 1.09 1.59 15.74
C PRO A 42 0.96 2.76 14.77
N GLU A 43 2.08 3.34 14.33
CA GLU A 43 2.06 4.33 13.25
C GLU A 43 1.71 3.72 11.90
N CYS A 44 1.79 2.38 11.77
CA CYS A 44 1.39 1.67 10.56
C CYS A 44 -0.11 1.40 10.60
N ILE A 45 -0.82 1.82 9.55
CA ILE A 45 -2.27 1.71 9.46
C ILE A 45 -2.63 0.69 8.38
N PRO A 46 -3.12 -0.50 8.78
CA PRO A 46 -3.55 -1.50 7.82
C PRO A 46 -4.97 -1.23 7.34
N LEU A 47 -5.21 -1.41 6.04
CA LEU A 47 -6.53 -1.20 5.41
C LEU A 47 -6.86 -2.36 4.49
N GLY A 48 -8.11 -2.82 4.58
CA GLY A 48 -8.64 -3.76 3.58
C GLY A 48 -9.17 -3.00 2.38
N ILE A 49 -8.94 -3.54 1.20
CA ILE A 49 -9.50 -3.00 -0.05
C ILE A 49 -10.70 -3.86 -0.39
N TYR A 50 -11.86 -3.23 -0.51
CA TYR A 50 -13.14 -3.91 -0.75
C TYR A 50 -13.77 -3.43 -2.04
N ASP A 51 -14.39 -4.36 -2.76
CA ASP A 51 -15.36 -4.02 -3.80
C ASP A 51 -16.74 -4.42 -3.24
N ASP A 52 -17.53 -3.42 -2.89
CA ASP A 52 -18.75 -3.58 -2.08
C ASP A 52 -18.43 -4.37 -0.80
N GLU A 53 -18.95 -5.56 -0.60
CA GLU A 53 -18.69 -6.36 0.60
C GLU A 53 -17.61 -7.40 0.41
N VAL A 54 -16.94 -7.44 -0.75
CA VAL A 54 -15.94 -8.45 -1.08
C VAL A 54 -14.54 -7.91 -0.86
N PRO A 55 -13.74 -8.49 0.03
CA PRO A 55 -12.34 -8.09 0.16
C PRO A 55 -11.54 -8.54 -1.06
N VAL A 56 -10.85 -7.61 -1.69
CA VAL A 56 -10.08 -7.87 -2.91
C VAL A 56 -8.59 -7.61 -2.74
N GLY A 57 -8.19 -6.92 -1.68
CA GLY A 57 -6.79 -6.60 -1.45
C GLY A 57 -6.53 -6.02 -0.08
N PHE A 58 -5.28 -5.63 0.12
CA PHE A 58 -4.81 -5.10 1.39
C PHE A 58 -3.75 -4.04 1.12
N MET A 59 -3.73 -3.01 1.95
CA MET A 59 -2.65 -2.04 1.94
C MET A 59 -2.32 -1.61 3.36
N MET A 60 -1.11 -1.08 3.54
CA MET A 60 -0.68 -0.53 4.82
C MET A 60 0.16 0.70 4.55
N TYR A 61 -0.19 1.80 5.18
CA TYR A 61 0.57 3.03 5.08
C TYR A 61 1.01 3.48 6.47
N CYS A 62 1.96 4.39 6.51
CA CYS A 62 2.59 4.81 7.76
C CYS A 62 2.96 6.28 7.68
N LEU A 63 2.75 7.01 8.77
CA LEU A 63 3.43 8.27 8.98
C LEU A 63 4.69 7.94 9.78
N ASP A 64 5.83 7.88 9.09
CA ASP A 64 7.07 7.35 9.65
C ASP A 64 7.56 8.24 10.78
N THR A 65 7.91 7.63 11.91
CA THR A 65 8.36 8.36 13.09
C THR A 65 9.79 8.89 12.96
N THR A 66 10.54 8.40 11.97
CA THR A 66 11.93 8.82 11.75
C THR A 66 12.02 10.07 10.87
N ASP A 67 11.35 10.06 9.70
CA ASP A 67 11.43 11.19 8.75
C ASP A 67 10.17 12.05 8.75
N HIS A 68 9.12 11.64 9.44
CA HIS A 68 7.83 12.33 9.52
C HIS A 68 7.14 12.49 8.17
N GLU A 69 7.36 11.51 7.27
CA GLU A 69 6.75 11.47 5.96
C GLU A 69 5.79 10.29 5.84
N TYR A 70 4.80 10.42 4.94
CA TYR A 70 3.90 9.31 4.64
C TYR A 70 4.59 8.32 3.71
N TRP A 71 4.48 7.03 4.04
CA TRP A 71 5.02 5.92 3.26
C TRP A 71 3.96 4.86 3.05
N ILE A 72 3.97 4.25 1.88
CA ILE A 72 3.23 3.00 1.65
C ILE A 72 4.17 1.85 2.00
N PHE A 73 3.76 1.04 2.97
CA PHE A 73 4.52 -0.12 3.39
C PHE A 73 4.11 -1.38 2.63
N ARG A 74 2.82 -1.50 2.31
CA ARG A 74 2.28 -2.68 1.61
C ARG A 74 1.15 -2.28 0.68
N LEU A 75 1.09 -2.94 -0.47
CA LEU A 75 -0.08 -2.92 -1.35
C LEU A 75 -0.12 -4.24 -2.09
N MET A 76 -1.22 -4.97 -1.96
CA MET A 76 -1.42 -6.20 -2.72
C MET A 76 -2.88 -6.33 -3.14
N ILE A 77 -3.10 -6.96 -4.27
CA ILE A 77 -4.41 -7.37 -4.75
C ILE A 77 -4.42 -8.89 -4.79
N ASP A 78 -5.48 -9.50 -4.27
CA ASP A 78 -5.62 -10.95 -4.27
C ASP A 78 -5.54 -11.49 -5.69
N LYS A 79 -4.90 -12.65 -5.85
CA LYS A 79 -4.63 -13.24 -7.17
C LYS A 79 -5.89 -13.44 -8.01
N LYS A 80 -7.07 -13.60 -7.39
CA LYS A 80 -8.34 -13.77 -8.09
C LYS A 80 -8.87 -12.48 -8.69
N PHE A 81 -8.37 -11.34 -8.26
CA PHE A 81 -8.95 -10.03 -8.58
C PHE A 81 -7.99 -9.10 -9.30
N GLN A 82 -6.86 -9.59 -9.76
CA GLN A 82 -5.85 -8.76 -10.42
C GLN A 82 -6.29 -8.33 -11.82
N SER A 83 -5.64 -7.29 -12.34
CA SER A 83 -5.87 -6.72 -13.67
C SER A 83 -7.27 -6.12 -13.85
N ARG A 84 -7.87 -5.65 -12.77
CA ARG A 84 -9.19 -4.99 -12.78
C ARG A 84 -9.12 -3.53 -12.31
N GLY A 85 -7.91 -3.02 -12.09
CA GLY A 85 -7.72 -1.63 -11.68
C GLY A 85 -7.86 -1.36 -10.18
N TYR A 86 -8.00 -2.37 -9.35
CA TYR A 86 -8.18 -2.18 -7.91
C TYR A 86 -7.00 -1.50 -7.24
N GLY A 87 -5.77 -1.82 -7.64
CA GLY A 87 -4.59 -1.19 -7.05
C GLY A 87 -4.56 0.31 -7.28
N ARG A 88 -4.89 0.73 -8.50
CA ARG A 88 -4.95 2.17 -8.83
C ARG A 88 -6.04 2.87 -8.03
N ILE A 89 -7.23 2.29 -7.99
CA ILE A 89 -8.35 2.91 -7.27
C ILE A 89 -8.03 3.01 -5.77
N ALA A 90 -7.46 1.96 -5.20
CA ALA A 90 -7.06 1.97 -3.80
C ALA A 90 -6.05 3.08 -3.51
N MET A 91 -5.07 3.27 -4.39
CA MET A 91 -4.08 4.34 -4.24
C MET A 91 -4.72 5.72 -4.33
N GLU A 92 -5.66 5.91 -5.25
CA GLU A 92 -6.38 7.18 -5.37
C GLU A 92 -7.18 7.48 -4.10
N LEU A 93 -7.84 6.46 -3.54
CA LEU A 93 -8.57 6.61 -2.28
C LEU A 93 -7.65 6.92 -1.10
N LEU A 94 -6.49 6.27 -1.05
CA LEU A 94 -5.51 6.57 0.00
C LEU A 94 -5.02 8.01 -0.12
N LEU A 95 -4.72 8.47 -1.33
CA LEU A 95 -4.28 9.85 -1.54
C LEU A 95 -5.33 10.85 -1.07
N GLU A 96 -6.61 10.60 -1.34
CA GLU A 96 -7.69 11.46 -0.83
C GLU A 96 -7.68 11.50 0.70
N LYS A 97 -7.43 10.36 1.33
CA LYS A 97 -7.40 10.25 2.79
C LYS A 97 -6.24 11.03 3.39
N ILE A 98 -5.02 10.84 2.88
CA ILE A 98 -3.85 11.50 3.45
C ILE A 98 -3.78 12.99 3.13
N LYS A 99 -4.42 13.43 2.05
CA LYS A 99 -4.51 14.87 1.70
C LYS A 99 -5.28 15.68 2.74
N GLN A 100 -6.07 15.03 3.59
CA GLN A 100 -6.73 15.72 4.69
C GLN A 100 -5.72 16.25 5.71
N ASP A 101 -4.56 15.66 5.78
CA ASP A 101 -3.46 16.13 6.62
C ASP A 101 -2.69 17.23 5.86
N LYS A 102 -3.00 18.48 6.16
CA LYS A 102 -2.44 19.64 5.45
C LYS A 102 -0.99 19.92 5.79
N ASN A 103 -0.41 19.18 6.73
CA ASN A 103 1.00 19.35 7.10
C ASN A 103 1.94 18.52 6.23
N HIS A 104 1.39 17.71 5.31
CA HIS A 104 2.18 16.83 4.45
C HIS A 104 1.77 17.02 3.00
N HIS A 105 2.74 16.87 2.10
CA HIS A 105 2.55 17.14 0.67
C HIS A 105 3.19 16.09 -0.23
N ALA A 106 3.69 15.01 0.36
CA ALA A 106 4.35 13.95 -0.40
C ALA A 106 4.02 12.57 0.16
N LEU A 107 4.06 11.58 -0.71
CA LEU A 107 3.88 10.17 -0.37
C LEU A 107 5.04 9.39 -0.97
N PHE A 108 5.65 8.51 -0.19
CA PHE A 108 6.82 7.74 -0.59
C PHE A 108 6.51 6.26 -0.63
N ILE A 109 7.23 5.54 -1.47
CA ILE A 109 7.21 4.09 -1.50
C ILE A 109 8.59 3.57 -1.89
N SER A 110 8.98 2.41 -1.36
CA SER A 110 10.14 1.69 -1.85
C SER A 110 9.70 0.32 -2.33
N PHE A 111 10.38 -0.19 -3.35
CA PHE A 111 10.10 -1.53 -3.87
C PHE A 111 11.32 -2.10 -4.58
N ASP A 112 11.35 -3.43 -4.69
CA ASP A 112 12.42 -4.11 -5.41
C ASP A 112 12.38 -3.67 -6.89
N PRO A 113 13.52 -3.25 -7.47
CA PRO A 113 13.54 -2.79 -8.87
C PRO A 113 13.11 -3.87 -9.87
N GLN A 114 13.12 -5.13 -9.49
CA GLN A 114 12.62 -6.22 -10.33
C GLN A 114 11.09 -6.35 -10.29
N ASN A 115 10.43 -5.65 -9.38
CA ASN A 115 8.97 -5.66 -9.29
C ASN A 115 8.38 -4.72 -10.34
N GLU A 116 8.20 -5.23 -11.55
CA GLU A 116 7.72 -4.44 -12.70
C GLU A 116 6.28 -3.96 -12.51
N TRP A 117 5.45 -4.76 -11.84
CA TRP A 117 4.07 -4.35 -11.54
C TRP A 117 4.04 -3.06 -10.70
N ALA A 118 4.87 -3.03 -9.66
CA ALA A 118 4.96 -1.84 -8.81
C ALA A 118 5.46 -0.63 -9.60
N ALA A 119 6.53 -0.82 -10.38
CA ALA A 119 7.09 0.27 -11.18
C ALA A 119 6.06 0.86 -12.13
N ARG A 120 5.30 0.01 -12.83
CA ARG A 120 4.26 0.47 -13.75
C ARG A 120 3.12 1.18 -13.04
N LEU A 121 2.64 0.60 -11.94
CA LEU A 121 1.52 1.19 -11.19
C LEU A 121 1.89 2.57 -10.64
N TYR A 122 3.01 2.66 -9.93
CA TYR A 122 3.37 3.91 -9.27
C TYR A 122 3.78 4.98 -10.28
N SER A 123 4.48 4.61 -11.35
CA SER A 123 4.78 5.57 -12.43
C SER A 123 3.50 6.10 -13.08
N SER A 124 2.51 5.24 -13.30
CA SER A 124 1.25 5.64 -13.91
C SER A 124 0.43 6.60 -13.03
N LEU A 125 0.69 6.58 -11.74
CA LEU A 125 0.04 7.48 -10.77
C LEU A 125 0.80 8.81 -10.59
N GLY A 126 1.95 8.95 -11.23
CA GLY A 126 2.75 10.16 -11.15
C GLY A 126 3.93 10.11 -10.19
N PHE A 127 4.17 8.94 -9.56
CA PHE A 127 5.38 8.78 -8.74
C PHE A 127 6.61 8.81 -9.62
N ILE A 128 7.69 9.38 -9.10
CA ILE A 128 8.98 9.44 -9.78
C ILE A 128 10.08 8.92 -8.84
N PRO A 129 11.17 8.34 -9.39
CA PRO A 129 12.31 7.97 -8.56
C PRO A 129 12.89 9.21 -7.88
N ASP A 130 13.25 9.08 -6.60
CA ASP A 130 13.88 10.20 -5.89
C ASP A 130 15.40 10.06 -5.76
N GLY A 131 15.98 9.01 -6.34
CA GLY A 131 17.42 8.78 -6.35
C GLY A 131 17.94 7.91 -5.22
N ARG A 132 17.12 7.63 -4.21
CA ARG A 132 17.57 6.79 -3.09
C ARG A 132 17.38 5.31 -3.39
N VAL A 133 18.30 4.52 -2.85
CA VAL A 133 18.18 3.06 -2.79
C VAL A 133 18.36 2.68 -1.32
N VAL A 134 17.37 2.02 -0.73
CA VAL A 134 17.39 1.63 0.67
C VAL A 134 17.17 0.13 0.76
N ASP A 135 18.11 -0.58 1.36
CA ASP A 135 18.05 -2.04 1.49
C ASP A 135 17.77 -2.75 0.16
N GLY A 136 18.36 -2.25 -0.93
CA GLY A 136 18.19 -2.81 -2.27
C GLY A 136 16.92 -2.40 -2.98
N GLU A 137 16.08 -1.60 -2.34
CA GLU A 137 14.82 -1.11 -2.93
C GLU A 137 14.97 0.32 -3.42
N VAL A 138 14.40 0.59 -4.59
CA VAL A 138 14.35 1.96 -5.12
C VAL A 138 13.22 2.73 -4.47
N VAL A 139 13.47 4.01 -4.17
CA VAL A 139 12.47 4.89 -3.56
C VAL A 139 11.83 5.77 -4.63
N TYR A 140 10.51 5.77 -4.65
CA TYR A 140 9.72 6.66 -5.50
C TYR A 140 8.93 7.62 -4.62
N ARG A 141 8.65 8.82 -5.16
CA ARG A 141 7.86 9.81 -4.43
C ARG A 141 6.80 10.43 -5.33
N LEU A 142 5.71 10.82 -4.72
CA LEU A 142 4.65 11.60 -5.34
C LEU A 142 4.45 12.88 -4.54
N ASP A 143 4.64 14.02 -5.18
CA ASP A 143 4.29 15.29 -4.58
C ASP A 143 2.85 15.61 -4.97
N TYR A 144 1.95 15.76 -3.99
CA TYR A 144 0.52 15.84 -4.28
C TYR A 144 -0.14 17.14 -3.84
N GLY A 145 0.60 18.06 -3.30
CA GLY A 145 -0.13 19.17 -2.80
C GLY A 145 0.64 20.44 -2.49
N ASN A 146 -0.09 21.41 -2.17
CA ASN A 146 0.37 22.73 -1.80
C ASN A 146 0.07 23.01 -0.34
#